data_8ec55f9a4dc57042875f869fabc54b35
#
_entry.id   8ec55f9a4dc57042875f869fabc54b35
#
_cell.length_a   1.000
_cell.length_b   1.000
_cell.length_c   1.000
_cell.angle_alpha   90.00
_cell.angle_beta   90.00
_cell.angle_gamma   90.00
#
_symmetry.space_group_name_H-M   'P 1'
#
loop_
_entity.id
_entity.type
_entity.pdbx_description
1 polymer ?
#
loop_
_entity_poly.entity_id
_entity_poly.type
_entity_poly.pdbx_seq_one_letter_code
_entity_poly.pdbx_strand_id
1 'polypeptide(L)'
;MVRENLADPDTGEVIVKQGERITAEQLPAIAKLNRASIFVTPFVSDDVEYLSADAEDKFVIAQANTPLNAHSEFDVERISCRHHSDFIISSVEGVNYMDIAPHQVVGISAALIPFLEHDDANRALMGSNMMTQAVPLINPDVPMVSTGMEGFAALDSGQVLIAEEDGEVVSVTGREIMVRSANGLRTYTLRKYQRSNQSTCIDQRPAVTKGQIVHRGDVLADSSSTVAGNLALGQNVTVAFVSWEGGNFEDAILISEELVQDDCFTSVHIEKYEVEARDTKLGPEEITRDIPNVGEEAIKDLDEQGIIRIG
;
A
#
# COMPACT_ATOMS: atom_id res chain seq x y z
N MET A 1 -11.26 -17.16 -29.83
CA MET A 1 -11.53 -18.10 -30.99
C MET A 1 -11.17 -17.42 -32.30
N VAL A 2 -10.74 -18.14 -33.32
CA VAL A 2 -10.35 -17.56 -34.60
C VAL A 2 -11.61 -17.29 -35.43
N ARG A 3 -11.68 -16.10 -36.08
CA ARG A 3 -12.86 -15.70 -36.89
C ARG A 3 -12.83 -16.21 -38.32
N GLU A 4 -11.69 -16.69 -38.84
CA GLU A 4 -11.50 -17.22 -40.17
C GLU A 4 -10.61 -18.47 -40.13
N ASN A 5 -10.74 -19.35 -41.15
CA ASN A 5 -9.83 -20.48 -41.24
C ASN A 5 -8.40 -20.02 -41.51
N LEU A 6 -7.46 -20.45 -40.66
CA LEU A 6 -6.05 -20.23 -40.88
C LEU A 6 -5.48 -21.40 -41.66
N ALA A 7 -5.26 -21.20 -42.97
CA ALA A 7 -4.65 -22.17 -43.83
C ALA A 7 -3.26 -21.72 -44.29
N ASP A 8 -2.39 -22.67 -44.49
CA ASP A 8 -1.07 -22.46 -45.07
C ASP A 8 -1.22 -22.09 -46.57
N PRO A 9 -0.70 -20.93 -46.99
CA PRO A 9 -0.84 -20.48 -48.39
C PRO A 9 -0.16 -21.38 -49.41
N ASP A 10 0.88 -22.12 -48.97
CA ASP A 10 1.68 -22.97 -49.88
C ASP A 10 1.11 -24.41 -50.00
N THR A 11 0.55 -24.95 -48.92
CA THR A 11 0.06 -26.33 -48.86
C THR A 11 -1.49 -26.41 -48.95
N GLY A 12 -2.19 -25.32 -48.62
CA GLY A 12 -3.64 -25.27 -48.50
C GLY A 12 -4.21 -26.03 -47.29
N GLU A 13 -3.34 -26.53 -46.42
CA GLU A 13 -3.75 -27.24 -45.21
C GLU A 13 -4.27 -26.25 -44.14
N VAL A 14 -5.46 -26.56 -43.58
CA VAL A 14 -6.04 -25.73 -42.52
C VAL A 14 -5.41 -26.07 -41.19
N ILE A 15 -4.63 -25.12 -40.61
CA ILE A 15 -3.95 -25.25 -39.33
C ILE A 15 -4.95 -25.07 -38.18
N VAL A 16 -5.84 -24.06 -38.29
CA VAL A 16 -6.89 -23.78 -37.31
C VAL A 16 -8.18 -23.46 -38.04
N LYS A 17 -9.28 -24.09 -37.65
CA LYS A 17 -10.60 -23.82 -38.24
C LYS A 17 -11.26 -22.62 -37.57
N GLN A 18 -12.14 -21.95 -38.33
CA GLN A 18 -13.01 -20.92 -37.80
C GLN A 18 -13.76 -21.41 -36.55
N GLY A 19 -13.76 -20.62 -35.45
CA GLY A 19 -14.39 -20.98 -34.20
C GLY A 19 -13.55 -21.87 -33.26
N GLU A 20 -12.36 -22.31 -33.68
CA GLU A 20 -11.45 -23.06 -32.83
C GLU A 20 -10.51 -22.10 -32.06
N ARG A 21 -10.02 -22.56 -30.91
CA ARG A 21 -8.98 -21.86 -30.11
C ARG A 21 -7.61 -22.23 -30.66
N ILE A 22 -6.73 -21.24 -30.69
CA ILE A 22 -5.30 -21.46 -30.96
C ILE A 22 -4.67 -22.14 -29.74
N THR A 23 -4.03 -23.27 -29.97
CA THR A 23 -3.25 -23.97 -28.94
C THR A 23 -1.77 -23.57 -29.00
N ALA A 24 -1.04 -23.75 -27.90
CA ALA A 24 0.41 -23.47 -27.86
C ALA A 24 1.19 -24.28 -28.90
N GLU A 25 0.73 -25.50 -29.24
CA GLU A 25 1.34 -26.38 -30.24
C GLU A 25 1.20 -25.85 -31.66
N GLN A 26 0.14 -25.08 -31.95
CA GLN A 26 -0.14 -24.50 -33.27
C GLN A 26 0.61 -23.18 -33.51
N LEU A 27 1.10 -22.49 -32.44
CA LEU A 27 1.79 -21.21 -32.56
C LEU A 27 2.98 -21.21 -33.51
N PRO A 28 3.88 -22.23 -33.51
CA PRO A 28 5.02 -22.28 -34.44
C PRO A 28 4.58 -22.42 -35.92
N ALA A 29 3.45 -23.10 -36.18
CA ALA A 29 2.90 -23.24 -37.51
C ALA A 29 2.24 -21.94 -37.98
N ILE A 30 1.52 -21.27 -37.08
CA ILE A 30 0.88 -19.97 -37.35
C ILE A 30 1.91 -18.89 -37.62
N ALA A 31 3.02 -18.87 -36.87
CA ALA A 31 4.10 -17.90 -37.03
C ALA A 31 4.77 -18.00 -38.41
N LYS A 32 4.73 -19.17 -39.07
CA LYS A 32 5.25 -19.37 -40.43
C LYS A 32 4.35 -18.81 -41.53
N LEU A 33 3.08 -18.53 -41.23
CA LEU A 33 2.11 -18.04 -42.23
C LEU A 33 2.41 -16.63 -42.76
N ASN A 34 3.41 -15.94 -42.20
CA ASN A 34 3.84 -14.60 -42.61
C ASN A 34 2.68 -13.59 -42.75
N ARG A 35 1.62 -13.76 -41.93
CA ARG A 35 0.50 -12.82 -41.84
C ARG A 35 0.80 -11.73 -40.80
N ALA A 36 0.46 -10.50 -41.15
CA ALA A 36 0.66 -9.35 -40.23
C ALA A 36 -0.32 -9.38 -39.03
N SER A 37 -1.51 -9.97 -39.20
CA SER A 37 -2.55 -10.04 -38.17
C SER A 37 -3.46 -11.24 -38.37
N ILE A 38 -4.12 -11.67 -37.30
CA ILE A 38 -5.12 -12.73 -37.30
C ILE A 38 -6.36 -12.17 -36.59
N PHE A 39 -7.53 -12.31 -37.20
CA PHE A 39 -8.78 -11.89 -36.57
C PHE A 39 -9.26 -12.94 -35.58
N VAL A 40 -9.38 -12.54 -34.33
CA VAL A 40 -9.91 -13.36 -33.24
C VAL A 40 -11.17 -12.73 -32.67
N THR A 41 -12.01 -13.52 -32.02
CA THR A 41 -13.10 -12.99 -31.21
C THR A 41 -12.49 -12.18 -30.07
N PRO A 42 -12.89 -10.92 -29.86
CA PRO A 42 -12.39 -10.11 -28.75
C PRO A 42 -12.63 -10.80 -27.41
N PHE A 43 -11.63 -10.81 -26.56
CA PHE A 43 -11.68 -11.35 -25.20
C PHE A 43 -10.93 -10.43 -24.24
N VAL A 44 -11.33 -10.47 -22.99
CA VAL A 44 -10.67 -9.72 -21.91
C VAL A 44 -9.52 -10.58 -21.38
N SER A 45 -8.29 -10.05 -21.43
CA SER A 45 -7.10 -10.71 -20.84
C SER A 45 -6.99 -10.37 -19.36
N ASP A 46 -6.19 -11.16 -18.64
CA ASP A 46 -5.83 -10.87 -17.24
C ASP A 46 -4.68 -9.84 -17.11
N ASP A 47 -4.16 -9.37 -18.26
CA ASP A 47 -3.12 -8.34 -18.27
C ASP A 47 -3.70 -6.99 -17.87
N VAL A 48 -3.07 -6.32 -16.91
CA VAL A 48 -3.49 -5.02 -16.40
C VAL A 48 -2.57 -3.93 -16.90
N GLU A 49 -3.15 -2.88 -17.49
CA GLU A 49 -2.45 -1.69 -17.94
C GLU A 49 -2.93 -0.46 -17.17
N TYR A 50 -1.99 0.36 -16.68
CA TYR A 50 -2.30 1.61 -16.00
C TYR A 50 -2.20 2.76 -16.99
N LEU A 51 -3.30 3.43 -17.24
CA LEU A 51 -3.38 4.57 -18.14
C LEU A 51 -3.48 5.87 -17.36
N SER A 52 -2.81 6.92 -17.84
CA SER A 52 -3.06 8.28 -17.40
C SER A 52 -4.39 8.80 -17.99
N ALA A 53 -5.00 9.80 -17.37
CA ALA A 53 -6.29 10.34 -17.81
C ALA A 53 -6.28 10.78 -19.29
N ASP A 54 -5.21 11.44 -19.72
CA ASP A 54 -5.02 11.88 -21.12
C ASP A 54 -4.78 10.73 -22.11
N ALA A 55 -4.21 9.63 -21.64
CA ALA A 55 -4.06 8.42 -22.46
C ALA A 55 -5.39 7.65 -22.54
N GLU A 56 -6.12 7.56 -21.45
CA GLU A 56 -7.42 6.91 -21.34
C GLU A 56 -8.47 7.52 -22.29
N ASP A 57 -8.46 8.84 -22.45
CA ASP A 57 -9.36 9.56 -23.35
C ASP A 57 -9.34 9.08 -24.82
N LYS A 58 -8.28 8.39 -25.23
CA LYS A 58 -8.12 7.87 -26.58
C LYS A 58 -8.84 6.53 -26.82
N PHE A 59 -9.26 5.88 -25.75
CA PHE A 59 -9.77 4.51 -25.78
C PHE A 59 -11.25 4.43 -25.38
N VAL A 60 -11.90 3.36 -25.86
CA VAL A 60 -13.26 2.99 -25.47
C VAL A 60 -13.14 1.93 -24.39
N ILE A 61 -13.65 2.23 -23.19
CA ILE A 61 -13.48 1.41 -21.99
C ILE A 61 -14.84 0.87 -21.56
N ALA A 62 -14.97 -0.46 -21.52
CA ALA A 62 -16.16 -1.13 -21.02
C ALA A 62 -16.24 -1.07 -19.50
N GLN A 63 -17.45 -1.05 -18.96
CA GLN A 63 -17.66 -1.08 -17.50
C GLN A 63 -17.33 -2.46 -16.94
N ALA A 64 -16.78 -2.50 -15.72
CA ALA A 64 -16.37 -3.71 -15.02
C ALA A 64 -17.52 -4.73 -14.78
N ASN A 65 -18.76 -4.27 -14.74
CA ASN A 65 -19.94 -5.13 -14.55
C ASN A 65 -20.48 -5.74 -15.85
N THR A 66 -19.81 -5.52 -16.99
CA THR A 66 -20.22 -6.12 -18.27
C THR A 66 -20.09 -7.64 -18.20
N PRO A 67 -21.16 -8.41 -18.53
CA PRO A 67 -21.12 -9.87 -18.40
C PRO A 67 -20.13 -10.48 -19.39
N LEU A 68 -19.30 -11.38 -18.87
CA LEU A 68 -18.34 -12.20 -19.62
C LEU A 68 -18.75 -13.67 -19.54
N ASN A 69 -18.51 -14.40 -20.62
CA ASN A 69 -18.67 -15.85 -20.63
C ASN A 69 -17.47 -16.57 -19.95
N ALA A 70 -17.54 -17.90 -19.83
CA ALA A 70 -16.47 -18.72 -19.25
C ALA A 70 -15.11 -18.61 -19.99
N HIS A 71 -15.07 -17.93 -21.11
CA HIS A 71 -13.90 -17.73 -21.95
C HIS A 71 -13.39 -16.29 -21.96
N SER A 72 -13.88 -15.47 -21.03
CA SER A 72 -13.56 -14.04 -20.95
C SER A 72 -13.96 -13.25 -22.22
N GLU A 73 -14.94 -13.74 -22.98
CA GLU A 73 -15.52 -13.04 -24.12
C GLU A 73 -16.81 -12.36 -23.67
N PHE A 74 -17.15 -11.21 -24.25
CA PHE A 74 -18.38 -10.50 -23.92
C PHE A 74 -19.63 -11.30 -24.33
N ASP A 75 -20.55 -11.48 -23.39
CA ASP A 75 -21.81 -12.23 -23.60
C ASP A 75 -22.97 -11.33 -24.07
N VAL A 76 -22.66 -10.12 -24.52
CA VAL A 76 -23.62 -9.13 -25.01
C VAL A 76 -23.13 -8.49 -26.30
N GLU A 77 -24.05 -8.16 -27.22
CA GLU A 77 -23.71 -7.52 -28.48
C GLU A 77 -23.43 -6.02 -28.35
N ARG A 78 -24.04 -5.38 -27.34
CA ARG A 78 -23.92 -3.95 -27.09
C ARG A 78 -23.45 -3.72 -25.67
N ILE A 79 -22.37 -2.98 -25.54
CA ILE A 79 -21.66 -2.76 -24.30
C ILE A 79 -21.74 -1.28 -23.94
N SER A 80 -22.10 -0.98 -22.70
CA SER A 80 -22.00 0.36 -22.14
C SER A 80 -20.54 0.68 -21.88
N CYS A 81 -20.04 1.71 -22.52
CA CYS A 81 -18.63 2.10 -22.47
C CYS A 81 -18.48 3.57 -22.09
N ARG A 82 -17.31 3.91 -21.61
CA ARG A 82 -16.84 5.27 -21.39
C ARG A 82 -15.85 5.63 -22.50
N HIS A 83 -16.03 6.82 -23.10
CA HIS A 83 -15.08 7.39 -24.05
C HIS A 83 -15.02 8.90 -23.83
N HIS A 84 -13.87 9.43 -23.53
CA HIS A 84 -13.72 10.76 -22.96
C HIS A 84 -14.61 10.93 -21.71
N SER A 85 -15.35 12.00 -21.64
CA SER A 85 -16.31 12.29 -20.56
C SER A 85 -17.71 11.73 -20.77
N ASP A 86 -17.94 11.05 -21.91
CA ASP A 86 -19.27 10.58 -22.30
C ASP A 86 -19.43 9.07 -22.12
N PHE A 87 -20.68 8.67 -21.80
CA PHE A 87 -21.06 7.28 -21.81
C PHE A 87 -21.70 6.95 -23.16
N ILE A 88 -21.15 5.96 -23.86
CA ILE A 88 -21.57 5.51 -25.18
C ILE A 88 -21.95 4.04 -25.14
N ILE A 89 -22.70 3.60 -26.13
CA ILE A 89 -22.95 2.19 -26.38
C ILE A 89 -22.14 1.76 -27.60
N SER A 90 -21.22 0.83 -27.41
CA SER A 90 -20.36 0.31 -28.46
C SER A 90 -20.66 -1.15 -28.78
N SER A 91 -20.24 -1.61 -29.97
CA SER A 91 -20.15 -3.03 -30.27
C SER A 91 -18.89 -3.62 -29.60
N VAL A 92 -18.88 -4.94 -29.43
CA VAL A 92 -17.73 -5.69 -28.86
C VAL A 92 -16.40 -5.35 -29.54
N GLU A 93 -16.43 -5.11 -30.86
CA GLU A 93 -15.25 -4.82 -31.68
C GLU A 93 -14.67 -3.43 -31.44
N GLY A 94 -15.48 -2.49 -30.93
CA GLY A 94 -15.10 -1.13 -30.65
C GLY A 94 -14.49 -0.93 -29.27
N VAL A 95 -14.50 -1.96 -28.39
CA VAL A 95 -13.99 -1.87 -27.03
C VAL A 95 -12.49 -2.15 -27.04
N ASN A 96 -11.72 -1.26 -26.40
CA ASN A 96 -10.28 -1.39 -26.28
C ASN A 96 -9.86 -1.97 -24.93
N TYR A 97 -10.50 -1.53 -23.85
CA TYR A 97 -10.21 -1.93 -22.47
C TYR A 97 -11.49 -2.16 -21.68
N MET A 98 -11.37 -2.81 -20.55
CA MET A 98 -12.44 -3.00 -19.58
C MET A 98 -11.94 -2.60 -18.19
N ASP A 99 -12.76 -1.88 -17.43
CA ASP A 99 -12.45 -1.56 -16.03
C ASP A 99 -12.30 -2.85 -15.21
N ILE A 100 -11.33 -2.88 -14.29
CA ILE A 100 -11.05 -4.08 -13.49
C ILE A 100 -12.20 -4.37 -12.53
N ALA A 101 -12.71 -3.35 -11.84
CA ALA A 101 -13.76 -3.51 -10.84
C ALA A 101 -14.56 -2.22 -10.64
N PRO A 102 -15.87 -2.30 -10.27
CA PRO A 102 -16.70 -1.12 -10.02
C PRO A 102 -16.21 -0.27 -8.84
N HIS A 103 -15.55 -0.87 -7.86
CA HIS A 103 -15.07 -0.17 -6.66
C HIS A 103 -13.82 0.68 -6.89
N GLN A 104 -13.25 0.74 -8.09
CA GLN A 104 -12.15 1.65 -8.44
C GLN A 104 -12.50 3.15 -8.27
N VAL A 105 -13.78 3.51 -8.21
CA VAL A 105 -14.23 4.87 -7.92
C VAL A 105 -13.93 5.33 -6.50
N VAL A 106 -13.65 4.38 -5.60
CA VAL A 106 -13.32 4.64 -4.19
C VAL A 106 -11.82 4.77 -4.04
N GLY A 107 -11.34 5.89 -3.47
CA GLY A 107 -9.93 6.09 -3.16
C GLY A 107 -9.44 5.16 -2.06
N ILE A 108 -8.12 4.95 -1.97
CA ILE A 108 -7.49 4.01 -1.02
C ILE A 108 -7.91 4.30 0.42
N SER A 109 -7.88 5.56 0.85
CA SER A 109 -8.25 5.93 2.22
C SER A 109 -9.70 5.59 2.55
N ALA A 110 -10.63 5.86 1.63
CA ALA A 110 -12.04 5.50 1.81
C ALA A 110 -12.27 3.98 1.73
N ALA A 111 -11.47 3.26 0.93
CA ALA A 111 -11.55 1.81 0.81
C ALA A 111 -11.07 1.07 2.07
N LEU A 112 -10.40 1.75 3.01
CA LEU A 112 -10.02 1.22 4.32
C LEU A 112 -11.13 1.34 5.38
N ILE A 113 -12.25 2.03 5.06
CA ILE A 113 -13.37 2.20 5.99
C ILE A 113 -14.31 0.99 5.86
N PRO A 114 -14.44 0.14 6.89
CA PRO A 114 -15.39 -0.95 6.86
C PRO A 114 -16.84 -0.40 6.89
N PHE A 115 -17.75 -1.05 6.14
CA PHE A 115 -19.14 -0.63 6.00
C PHE A 115 -19.35 0.81 5.50
N LEU A 116 -18.47 1.27 4.61
CA LEU A 116 -18.50 2.63 4.05
C LEU A 116 -19.88 3.00 3.47
N GLU A 117 -20.59 2.04 2.87
CA GLU A 117 -21.91 2.21 2.28
C GLU A 117 -23.00 2.60 3.29
N HIS A 118 -22.76 2.41 4.58
CA HIS A 118 -23.67 2.79 5.67
C HIS A 118 -23.35 4.15 6.28
N ASP A 119 -22.26 4.79 5.86
CA ASP A 119 -21.83 6.08 6.39
C ASP A 119 -22.29 7.23 5.50
N ASP A 120 -22.64 8.35 6.14
CA ASP A 120 -22.82 9.61 5.41
C ASP A 120 -21.50 10.09 4.81
N ALA A 121 -21.56 10.70 3.62
CA ALA A 121 -20.37 11.16 2.90
C ALA A 121 -19.50 12.13 3.73
N ASN A 122 -20.12 13.00 4.52
CA ASN A 122 -19.38 13.93 5.39
C ASN A 122 -18.60 13.19 6.49
N ARG A 123 -19.19 12.13 7.08
CA ARG A 123 -18.53 11.33 8.12
C ARG A 123 -17.45 10.43 7.53
N ALA A 124 -17.66 9.86 6.37
CA ALA A 124 -16.64 9.12 5.63
C ALA A 124 -15.42 9.98 5.29
N LEU A 125 -15.64 11.23 4.86
CA LEU A 125 -14.55 12.20 4.63
C LEU A 125 -13.77 12.48 5.91
N MET A 126 -14.46 12.74 7.03
CA MET A 126 -13.80 12.99 8.32
C MET A 126 -12.99 11.77 8.77
N GLY A 127 -13.55 10.56 8.69
CA GLY A 127 -12.87 9.31 9.03
C GLY A 127 -11.64 9.04 8.17
N SER A 128 -11.74 9.25 6.87
CA SER A 128 -10.64 9.14 5.93
C SER A 128 -9.49 10.09 6.29
N ASN A 129 -9.80 11.34 6.59
CA ASN A 129 -8.80 12.33 7.01
C ASN A 129 -8.16 11.97 8.36
N MET A 130 -8.94 11.47 9.33
CA MET A 130 -8.42 11.05 10.64
C MET A 130 -7.47 9.86 10.54
N MET A 131 -7.69 8.92 9.63
CA MET A 131 -6.74 7.81 9.40
C MET A 131 -5.35 8.31 9.01
N THR A 132 -5.24 9.40 8.25
CA THR A 132 -3.93 9.99 7.87
C THR A 132 -3.19 10.63 9.05
N GLN A 133 -3.88 10.91 10.15
CA GLN A 133 -3.34 11.52 11.37
C GLN A 133 -3.05 10.49 12.46
N ALA A 134 -3.23 9.19 12.19
CA ALA A 134 -2.98 8.14 13.16
C ALA A 134 -1.50 8.12 13.58
N VAL A 135 -1.26 8.16 14.89
CA VAL A 135 0.08 8.09 15.46
C VAL A 135 0.54 6.64 15.52
N PRO A 136 1.73 6.30 15.01
CA PRO A 136 2.27 4.95 15.12
C PRO A 136 2.47 4.55 16.58
N LEU A 137 1.88 3.45 16.98
CA LEU A 137 1.99 2.90 18.32
C LEU A 137 3.16 1.93 18.45
N ILE A 138 3.65 1.72 19.68
CA ILE A 138 4.69 0.72 19.95
C ILE A 138 4.19 -0.68 19.67
N ASN A 139 2.98 -0.99 20.12
CA ASN A 139 2.33 -2.29 19.93
C ASN A 139 0.95 -2.09 19.26
N PRO A 140 0.89 -1.93 17.94
CA PRO A 140 -0.39 -1.80 17.26
C PRO A 140 -1.08 -3.15 17.11
N ASP A 141 -2.41 -3.14 17.04
CA ASP A 141 -3.23 -4.32 16.77
C ASP A 141 -3.79 -4.31 15.35
N VAL A 142 -3.89 -5.49 14.75
CA VAL A 142 -4.64 -5.65 13.49
C VAL A 142 -6.12 -5.46 13.77
N PRO A 143 -6.85 -4.65 12.99
CA PRO A 143 -8.28 -4.44 13.20
C PRO A 143 -9.05 -5.75 13.06
N MET A 144 -9.98 -6.03 14.01
CA MET A 144 -10.83 -7.22 13.95
C MET A 144 -11.81 -7.18 12.76
N VAL A 145 -12.23 -5.99 12.35
CA VAL A 145 -13.07 -5.77 11.18
C VAL A 145 -12.27 -4.98 10.17
N SER A 146 -12.11 -5.52 8.98
CA SER A 146 -11.26 -4.97 7.93
C SER A 146 -11.95 -5.06 6.56
N THR A 147 -11.42 -4.35 5.58
CA THR A 147 -11.94 -4.34 4.21
C THR A 147 -11.19 -5.28 3.28
N GLY A 148 -10.01 -5.76 3.68
CA GLY A 148 -9.09 -6.52 2.84
C GLY A 148 -8.06 -5.66 2.09
N MET A 149 -8.19 -4.33 2.12
CA MET A 149 -7.22 -3.41 1.52
C MET A 149 -6.00 -3.15 2.40
N GLU A 150 -6.07 -3.52 3.69
CA GLU A 150 -5.02 -3.23 4.68
C GLU A 150 -3.69 -3.87 4.32
N GLY A 151 -3.71 -5.11 3.80
CA GLY A 151 -2.52 -5.82 3.36
C GLY A 151 -1.89 -5.15 2.13
N PHE A 152 -2.70 -4.85 1.12
CA PHE A 152 -2.22 -4.17 -0.09
C PHE A 152 -1.66 -2.78 0.24
N ALA A 153 -2.37 -2.00 1.06
CA ALA A 153 -1.90 -0.68 1.47
C ALA A 153 -0.57 -0.74 2.22
N ALA A 154 -0.37 -1.72 3.11
CA ALA A 154 0.86 -1.90 3.86
C ALA A 154 2.04 -2.33 2.95
N LEU A 155 1.83 -3.32 2.08
CA LEU A 155 2.86 -3.84 1.19
C LEU A 155 3.29 -2.81 0.13
N ASP A 156 2.32 -2.19 -0.55
CA ASP A 156 2.58 -1.25 -1.64
C ASP A 156 3.09 0.12 -1.15
N SER A 157 2.90 0.46 0.12
CA SER A 157 3.48 1.67 0.73
C SER A 157 5.01 1.66 0.81
N GLY A 158 5.64 0.49 0.67
CA GLY A 158 7.08 0.30 0.85
C GLY A 158 7.56 0.46 2.31
N GLN A 159 6.64 0.48 3.29
CA GLN A 159 7.00 0.49 4.70
C GLN A 159 7.35 -0.91 5.19
N VAL A 160 6.63 -1.91 4.74
CA VAL A 160 6.89 -3.33 5.02
C VAL A 160 8.03 -3.82 4.13
N LEU A 161 8.97 -4.54 4.71
CA LEU A 161 10.07 -5.14 3.97
C LEU A 161 9.65 -6.52 3.49
N ILE A 162 9.70 -6.74 2.18
CA ILE A 162 9.31 -8.00 1.52
C ILE A 162 10.53 -8.72 0.91
N ALA A 163 10.44 -10.03 0.79
CA ALA A 163 11.43 -10.84 0.11
C ALA A 163 11.34 -10.61 -1.41
N GLU A 164 12.46 -10.27 -2.03
CA GLU A 164 12.50 -10.06 -3.49
C GLU A 164 12.72 -11.39 -4.26
N GLU A 165 13.22 -12.41 -3.59
CA GLU A 165 13.54 -13.73 -4.14
C GLU A 165 13.22 -14.83 -3.12
N ASP A 166 13.00 -16.05 -3.63
CA ASP A 166 12.85 -17.24 -2.79
C ASP A 166 14.19 -17.59 -2.11
N GLY A 167 14.14 -18.01 -0.86
CA GLY A 167 15.37 -18.36 -0.15
C GLY A 167 15.17 -18.85 1.28
N GLU A 168 16.29 -19.05 1.96
CA GLU A 168 16.37 -19.43 3.37
C GLU A 168 16.96 -18.27 4.18
N VAL A 169 16.33 -17.93 5.30
CA VAL A 169 16.82 -16.91 6.22
C VAL A 169 18.02 -17.44 6.99
N VAL A 170 19.20 -16.91 6.71
CA VAL A 170 20.47 -17.35 7.31
C VAL A 170 20.74 -16.66 8.64
N SER A 171 20.42 -15.36 8.71
CA SER A 171 20.68 -14.54 9.90
C SER A 171 19.60 -13.49 10.05
N VAL A 172 19.19 -13.24 11.29
CA VAL A 172 18.26 -12.18 11.66
C VAL A 172 18.86 -11.41 12.83
N THR A 173 19.00 -10.12 12.66
CA THR A 173 19.42 -9.18 13.70
C THR A 173 18.42 -8.03 13.80
N GLY A 174 18.54 -7.19 14.80
CA GLY A 174 17.71 -5.96 14.90
C GLY A 174 18.02 -4.92 13.82
N ARG A 175 19.07 -5.10 13.00
CA ARG A 175 19.48 -4.14 11.95
C ARG A 175 19.44 -4.70 10.53
N GLU A 176 19.52 -6.02 10.38
CA GLU A 176 19.59 -6.64 9.06
C GLU A 176 19.05 -8.07 9.09
N ILE A 177 18.54 -8.50 7.95
CA ILE A 177 18.10 -9.86 7.66
C ILE A 177 18.89 -10.34 6.46
N MET A 178 19.49 -11.53 6.57
CA MET A 178 20.23 -12.15 5.46
C MET A 178 19.47 -13.36 4.94
N VAL A 179 19.17 -13.36 3.65
CA VAL A 179 18.47 -14.44 2.94
C VAL A 179 19.42 -15.05 1.91
N ARG A 180 19.54 -16.36 1.91
CA ARG A 180 20.27 -17.13 0.89
C ARG A 180 19.29 -17.54 -0.19
N SER A 181 19.39 -16.93 -1.37
CA SER A 181 18.65 -17.29 -2.56
C SER A 181 19.51 -18.15 -3.51
N ALA A 182 18.91 -18.59 -4.61
CA ALA A 182 19.64 -19.28 -5.68
C ALA A 182 20.73 -18.38 -6.32
N ASN A 183 20.56 -17.07 -6.28
CA ASN A 183 21.47 -16.06 -6.85
C ASN A 183 22.59 -15.63 -5.87
N GLY A 184 22.56 -16.11 -4.63
CA GLY A 184 23.56 -15.80 -3.61
C GLY A 184 22.97 -15.31 -2.29
N LEU A 185 23.81 -14.68 -1.47
CA LEU A 185 23.41 -14.11 -0.19
C LEU A 185 22.96 -12.66 -0.39
N ARG A 186 21.74 -12.37 0.03
CA ARG A 186 21.15 -11.01 -0.02
C ARG A 186 20.95 -10.48 1.39
N THR A 187 21.35 -9.23 1.61
CA THR A 187 21.21 -8.55 2.91
C THR A 187 20.17 -7.44 2.79
N TYR A 188 19.18 -7.50 3.67
CA TYR A 188 18.13 -6.49 3.83
C TYR A 188 18.40 -5.68 5.08
N THR A 189 18.65 -4.38 4.94
CA THR A 189 18.92 -3.46 6.05
C THR A 189 17.63 -2.87 6.57
N LEU A 190 17.41 -2.94 7.89
CA LEU A 190 16.22 -2.43 8.56
C LEU A 190 16.38 -0.95 8.92
N ARG A 191 15.31 -0.18 8.75
CA ARG A 191 15.21 1.20 9.26
C ARG A 191 14.97 1.15 10.76
N LYS A 192 15.85 1.76 11.54
CA LYS A 192 15.76 1.73 13.00
C LYS A 192 15.71 3.15 13.55
N TYR A 193 14.65 3.46 14.32
CA TYR A 193 14.45 4.72 15.03
C TYR A 193 14.70 5.96 14.18
N GLN A 194 14.21 5.93 12.93
CA GLN A 194 14.30 7.08 12.05
C GLN A 194 13.15 8.05 12.33
N ARG A 195 13.45 9.34 12.33
CA ARG A 195 12.47 10.39 12.48
C ARG A 195 11.67 10.55 11.17
N SER A 196 10.34 10.48 11.24
CA SER A 196 9.45 10.86 10.15
C SER A 196 9.29 12.37 10.05
N ASN A 197 8.64 12.87 9.01
CA ASN A 197 8.33 14.29 8.85
C ASN A 197 7.43 14.83 9.96
N GLN A 198 6.64 13.98 10.59
CA GLN A 198 5.74 14.32 11.70
C GLN A 198 6.36 14.03 13.07
N SER A 199 7.69 13.88 13.14
CA SER A 199 8.42 13.54 14.37
C SER A 199 8.06 12.18 14.96
N THR A 200 7.35 11.32 14.24
CA THR A 200 7.04 9.95 14.65
C THR A 200 8.21 9.01 14.36
N CYS A 201 8.25 7.87 15.05
CA CYS A 201 9.31 6.88 14.91
C CYS A 201 9.03 5.91 13.78
N ILE A 202 9.97 5.77 12.85
CA ILE A 202 10.00 4.69 11.86
C ILE A 202 10.96 3.63 12.39
N ASP A 203 10.42 2.46 12.74
CA ASP A 203 11.17 1.34 13.27
C ASP A 203 10.71 0.03 12.64
N GLN A 204 11.60 -0.60 11.87
CA GLN A 204 11.31 -1.89 11.26
C GLN A 204 11.72 -3.03 12.20
N ARG A 205 10.82 -4.01 12.37
CA ARG A 205 10.99 -5.18 13.23
C ARG A 205 10.93 -6.46 12.41
N PRO A 206 11.93 -7.37 12.55
CA PRO A 206 11.90 -8.66 11.86
C PRO A 206 10.63 -9.45 12.19
N ALA A 207 9.95 -9.96 11.16
CA ALA A 207 8.81 -10.86 11.25
C ALA A 207 9.20 -12.32 11.01
N VAL A 208 10.45 -12.59 10.59
CA VAL A 208 10.97 -13.91 10.26
C VAL A 208 12.01 -14.38 11.26
N THR A 209 12.22 -15.71 11.30
CA THR A 209 13.20 -16.35 12.16
C THR A 209 14.30 -17.00 11.34
N LYS A 210 15.49 -17.21 11.95
CA LYS A 210 16.60 -17.91 11.31
C LYS A 210 16.20 -19.34 10.92
N GLY A 211 16.52 -19.76 9.70
CA GLY A 211 16.21 -21.08 9.13
C GLY A 211 14.82 -21.15 8.48
N GLN A 212 14.04 -20.07 8.50
CA GLN A 212 12.76 -20.00 7.83
C GLN A 212 12.95 -19.94 6.31
N ILE A 213 12.15 -20.70 5.57
CA ILE A 213 12.05 -20.61 4.12
C ILE A 213 11.07 -19.47 3.81
N VAL A 214 11.47 -18.58 2.91
CA VAL A 214 10.67 -17.44 2.45
C VAL A 214 10.55 -17.48 0.93
N HIS A 215 9.39 -17.08 0.45
CA HIS A 215 9.09 -16.93 -0.96
C HIS A 215 9.08 -15.45 -1.36
N ARG A 216 9.25 -15.20 -2.63
CA ARG A 216 9.14 -13.85 -3.18
C ARG A 216 7.79 -13.24 -2.82
N GLY A 217 7.81 -12.06 -2.20
CA GLY A 217 6.61 -11.36 -1.73
C GLY A 217 6.28 -11.59 -0.25
N ASP A 218 6.94 -12.56 0.42
CA ASP A 218 6.73 -12.77 1.85
C ASP A 218 7.27 -11.60 2.69
N VAL A 219 6.58 -11.31 3.79
CA VAL A 219 6.97 -10.25 4.73
C VAL A 219 8.20 -10.68 5.52
N LEU A 220 9.29 -9.92 5.40
CA LEU A 220 10.52 -10.10 6.18
C LEU A 220 10.53 -9.27 7.45
N ALA A 221 10.02 -8.04 7.38
CA ALA A 221 9.93 -7.16 8.53
C ALA A 221 8.72 -6.23 8.42
N ASP A 222 8.02 -6.07 9.54
CA ASP A 222 7.00 -5.06 9.72
C ASP A 222 7.61 -3.70 10.05
N SER A 223 6.89 -2.62 9.82
CA SER A 223 7.26 -1.26 10.16
C SER A 223 6.28 -0.66 11.15
N SER A 224 6.41 0.64 11.40
CA SER A 224 5.46 1.39 12.21
C SER A 224 4.05 1.28 11.62
N SER A 225 3.05 1.08 12.47
CA SER A 225 1.63 0.92 12.08
C SER A 225 1.35 -0.28 11.16
N THR A 226 2.19 -1.31 11.19
CA THR A 226 1.94 -2.57 10.47
C THR A 226 2.19 -3.78 11.37
N VAL A 227 1.41 -4.85 11.19
CA VAL A 227 1.55 -6.12 11.89
C VAL A 227 1.26 -7.26 10.91
N ALA A 228 2.19 -8.19 10.79
CA ALA A 228 2.09 -9.33 9.86
C ALA A 228 1.74 -8.90 8.41
N GLY A 229 2.32 -7.80 7.95
CA GLY A 229 2.08 -7.25 6.62
C GLY A 229 0.74 -6.55 6.44
N ASN A 230 -0.05 -6.38 7.50
CA ASN A 230 -1.32 -5.65 7.45
C ASN A 230 -1.20 -4.29 8.13
N LEU A 231 -1.97 -3.33 7.65
CA LEU A 231 -2.07 -2.01 8.26
C LEU A 231 -2.73 -2.12 9.65
N ALA A 232 -2.08 -1.56 10.66
CA ALA A 232 -2.51 -1.57 12.06
C ALA A 232 -2.33 -0.17 12.65
N LEU A 233 -3.39 0.65 12.60
CA LEU A 233 -3.34 2.07 12.97
C LEU A 233 -3.64 2.33 14.45
N GLY A 234 -4.06 1.32 15.21
CA GLY A 234 -4.49 1.52 16.59
C GLY A 234 -4.57 0.24 17.39
N GLN A 235 -5.51 0.20 18.32
CA GLN A 235 -5.73 -0.90 19.27
C GLN A 235 -7.19 -1.36 19.23
N ASN A 236 -7.43 -2.63 19.49
CA ASN A 236 -8.76 -3.16 19.69
C ASN A 236 -9.12 -3.08 21.20
N VAL A 237 -10.04 -2.21 21.55
CA VAL A 237 -10.43 -1.98 22.96
C VAL A 237 -11.92 -2.20 23.17
N THR A 238 -12.29 -2.70 24.35
CA THR A 238 -13.69 -2.83 24.73
C THR A 238 -14.25 -1.47 25.14
N VAL A 239 -15.37 -1.07 24.55
CA VAL A 239 -16.00 0.24 24.75
C VAL A 239 -17.38 0.08 25.38
N ALA A 240 -17.69 0.94 26.34
CA ALA A 240 -19.03 1.07 26.91
C ALA A 240 -19.62 2.46 26.58
N PHE A 241 -20.85 2.47 26.06
CA PHE A 241 -21.57 3.71 25.76
C PHE A 241 -22.51 4.03 26.93
N VAL A 242 -22.05 4.86 27.85
CA VAL A 242 -22.82 5.25 29.05
C VAL A 242 -22.40 6.64 29.52
N SER A 243 -23.34 7.43 30.08
CA SER A 243 -22.98 8.68 30.73
C SER A 243 -22.25 8.40 32.03
N TRP A 244 -21.08 9.02 32.24
CA TRP A 244 -20.23 8.77 33.40
C TRP A 244 -19.93 10.07 34.15
N GLU A 245 -20.80 10.43 35.12
CA GLU A 245 -20.63 11.57 36.03
C GLU A 245 -20.18 12.89 35.35
N GLY A 246 -20.57 13.10 34.10
CA GLY A 246 -20.20 14.27 33.30
C GLY A 246 -18.78 14.23 32.73
N GLY A 247 -17.97 13.20 33.05
CA GLY A 247 -16.58 13.10 32.57
C GLY A 247 -16.45 12.80 31.07
N ASN A 248 -17.52 12.33 30.43
CA ASN A 248 -17.64 12.11 28.99
C ASN A 248 -18.69 13.02 28.33
N PHE A 249 -18.83 14.25 28.86
CA PHE A 249 -19.74 15.25 28.25
C PHE A 249 -19.25 15.68 26.87
N GLU A 250 -20.17 15.78 25.92
CA GLU A 250 -19.93 16.06 24.49
C GLU A 250 -19.03 14.98 23.85
N ASP A 251 -17.83 15.32 23.40
CA ASP A 251 -16.89 14.45 22.70
C ASP A 251 -15.80 13.87 23.61
N ALA A 252 -15.93 14.04 24.94
CA ALA A 252 -14.97 13.54 25.89
C ALA A 252 -15.07 12.00 26.04
N ILE A 253 -13.92 11.35 26.16
CA ILE A 253 -13.80 9.91 26.34
C ILE A 253 -13.01 9.65 27.62
N LEU A 254 -13.52 8.78 28.49
CA LEU A 254 -12.80 8.25 29.65
C LEU A 254 -12.07 6.97 29.22
N ILE A 255 -10.81 6.87 29.55
CA ILE A 255 -10.00 5.68 29.32
C ILE A 255 -9.67 4.99 30.65
N SER A 256 -9.53 3.66 30.63
CA SER A 256 -9.06 2.88 31.78
C SER A 256 -7.58 3.14 32.03
N GLU A 257 -7.19 3.19 33.28
CA GLU A 257 -5.77 3.25 33.69
C GLU A 257 -4.98 2.00 33.23
N GLU A 258 -5.64 0.87 33.09
CA GLU A 258 -5.06 -0.37 32.56
C GLU A 258 -4.47 -0.19 31.15
N LEU A 259 -5.13 0.58 30.27
CA LEU A 259 -4.60 0.89 28.93
C LEU A 259 -3.28 1.66 28.97
N VAL A 260 -3.08 2.48 30.02
CA VAL A 260 -1.82 3.20 30.23
C VAL A 260 -0.75 2.29 30.80
N GLN A 261 -1.11 1.42 31.75
CA GLN A 261 -0.20 0.43 32.36
C GLN A 261 0.32 -0.60 31.35
N ASP A 262 -0.54 -1.00 30.39
CA ASP A 262 -0.21 -1.97 29.36
C ASP A 262 0.45 -1.35 28.11
N ASP A 263 0.77 -0.06 28.14
CA ASP A 263 1.36 0.68 27.00
C ASP A 263 0.55 0.61 25.69
N CYS A 264 -0.78 0.42 25.77
CA CYS A 264 -1.63 0.20 24.60
C CYS A 264 -1.57 1.34 23.59
N PHE A 265 -1.52 2.60 24.06
CA PHE A 265 -1.47 3.79 23.19
C PHE A 265 -0.14 4.54 23.28
N THR A 266 0.90 3.88 23.74
CA THR A 266 2.23 4.48 23.87
C THR A 266 2.88 4.65 22.50
N SER A 267 3.46 5.81 22.26
CA SER A 267 4.15 6.17 21.01
C SER A 267 5.51 6.79 21.29
N VAL A 268 6.41 6.70 20.31
CA VAL A 268 7.74 7.28 20.37
C VAL A 268 7.82 8.46 19.41
N HIS A 269 8.21 9.63 19.93
CA HIS A 269 8.43 10.82 19.12
C HIS A 269 9.90 11.19 19.12
N ILE A 270 10.46 11.47 17.95
CA ILE A 270 11.86 11.82 17.75
C ILE A 270 11.90 13.26 17.29
N GLU A 271 12.47 14.12 18.09
CA GLU A 271 12.67 15.53 17.76
C GLU A 271 14.15 15.81 17.53
N LYS A 272 14.44 16.73 16.64
CA LYS A 272 15.79 17.18 16.34
C LYS A 272 15.87 18.68 16.60
N TYR A 273 16.70 19.04 17.54
CA TYR A 273 17.02 20.45 17.84
C TYR A 273 18.42 20.75 17.32
N GLU A 274 18.55 21.83 16.56
CA GLU A 274 19.83 22.28 16.02
C GLU A 274 20.06 23.72 16.47
N VAL A 275 21.24 23.98 17.03
CA VAL A 275 21.69 25.30 17.42
C VAL A 275 23.04 25.56 16.78
N GLU A 276 23.19 26.70 16.17
CA GLU A 276 24.43 27.14 15.52
C GLU A 276 24.90 28.46 16.13
N ALA A 277 26.13 28.46 16.59
CA ALA A 277 26.77 29.68 17.07
C ALA A 277 27.25 30.50 15.85
N ARG A 278 26.81 31.76 15.76
CA ARG A 278 27.09 32.65 14.62
C ARG A 278 27.91 33.85 15.04
N ASP A 279 28.66 34.41 14.08
CA ASP A 279 29.31 35.70 14.27
C ASP A 279 28.29 36.84 14.16
N THR A 280 28.19 37.62 15.23
CA THR A 280 27.33 38.80 15.30
C THR A 280 28.12 40.07 15.35
N LYS A 281 27.48 41.24 15.12
CA LYS A 281 28.11 42.55 15.22
C LYS A 281 28.61 42.86 16.64
N LEU A 282 28.12 42.16 17.66
CA LEU A 282 28.52 42.31 19.07
C LEU A 282 29.62 41.33 19.48
N GLY A 283 30.02 40.43 18.60
CA GLY A 283 30.98 39.35 18.81
C GLY A 283 30.42 37.98 18.41
N PRO A 284 31.25 36.93 18.42
CA PRO A 284 30.81 35.56 18.15
C PRO A 284 29.89 35.05 19.25
N GLU A 285 28.85 34.32 18.86
CA GLU A 285 28.03 33.55 19.82
C GLU A 285 28.81 32.32 20.29
N GLU A 286 28.51 31.88 21.51
CA GLU A 286 29.19 30.74 22.12
C GLU A 286 28.15 29.79 22.73
N ILE A 287 28.38 28.49 22.61
CA ILE A 287 27.59 27.47 23.27
C ILE A 287 28.19 27.28 24.69
N THR A 288 27.49 27.73 25.70
CA THR A 288 27.98 27.74 27.08
C THR A 288 26.81 27.58 28.07
N ARG A 289 27.12 27.09 29.27
CA ARG A 289 26.18 27.08 30.38
C ARG A 289 26.08 28.46 31.07
N ASP A 290 27.13 29.29 30.97
CA ASP A 290 27.16 30.62 31.55
C ASP A 290 26.39 31.63 30.72
N ILE A 291 25.07 31.63 30.91
CA ILE A 291 24.14 32.49 30.20
C ILE A 291 23.69 33.62 31.10
N PRO A 292 23.94 34.89 30.73
CA PRO A 292 23.54 36.02 31.54
C PRO A 292 22.02 36.16 31.59
N ASN A 293 21.50 36.54 32.79
CA ASN A 293 20.08 36.77 33.07
C ASN A 293 19.17 35.54 32.93
N VAL A 294 19.68 34.32 33.05
CA VAL A 294 18.94 33.08 33.10
C VAL A 294 19.05 32.46 34.50
N GLY A 295 17.91 32.04 35.06
CA GLY A 295 17.89 31.39 36.39
C GLY A 295 18.48 29.98 36.35
N GLU A 296 19.04 29.53 37.46
CA GLU A 296 19.67 28.21 37.59
C GLU A 296 18.72 27.06 37.24
N GLU A 297 17.43 27.22 37.45
CA GLU A 297 16.42 26.21 37.14
C GLU A 297 16.30 25.95 35.64
N ALA A 298 16.48 26.98 34.82
CA ALA A 298 16.42 26.84 33.36
C ALA A 298 17.66 26.17 32.75
N ILE A 299 18.79 26.19 33.46
CA ILE A 299 20.07 25.62 32.99
C ILE A 299 20.48 24.36 33.76
N LYS A 300 19.60 23.84 34.66
CA LYS A 300 19.93 22.68 35.50
C LYS A 300 20.26 21.42 34.70
N ASP A 301 19.61 21.26 33.54
CA ASP A 301 19.74 20.09 32.70
C ASP A 301 20.86 20.20 31.66
N LEU A 302 21.63 21.29 31.67
CA LEU A 302 22.82 21.49 30.85
C LEU A 302 24.08 20.98 31.58
N ASP A 303 25.00 20.43 30.80
CA ASP A 303 26.33 20.08 31.24
C ASP A 303 27.24 21.35 31.37
N GLU A 304 28.51 21.17 31.71
CA GLU A 304 29.48 22.27 31.86
C GLU A 304 29.76 22.99 30.52
N GLN A 305 29.49 22.32 29.39
CA GLN A 305 29.68 22.86 28.06
C GLN A 305 28.41 23.50 27.46
N GLY A 306 27.30 23.52 28.22
CA GLY A 306 26.03 24.08 27.78
C GLY A 306 25.20 23.13 26.89
N ILE A 307 25.54 21.84 26.87
CA ILE A 307 24.82 20.81 26.12
C ILE A 307 23.83 20.10 27.04
N ILE A 308 22.63 19.82 26.55
CA ILE A 308 21.59 19.14 27.34
C ILE A 308 22.03 17.70 27.67
N ARG A 309 21.80 17.28 28.93
CA ARG A 309 22.09 15.94 29.42
C ARG A 309 21.06 14.93 28.93
N ILE A 310 21.50 13.67 28.85
CA ILE A 310 20.59 12.54 28.55
C ILE A 310 19.74 12.26 29.81
N GLY A 311 18.43 12.08 29.61
CA GLY A 311 17.44 11.83 30.65
C GLY A 311 16.81 13.13 31.16
#